data_46ba709e72994b5cc846e58c871775b0
#
_entry.id   46ba709e72994b5cc846e58c871775b0
#
_cell.length_a   1.000
_cell.length_b   1.000
_cell.length_c   1.000
_cell.angle_alpha   90.00
_cell.angle_beta   90.00
_cell.angle_gamma   90.00
#
_symmetry.space_group_name_H-M   'P 1'
#
loop_
_entity.id
_entity.type
_entity.pdbx_description
1 polymer ?
#
loop_
_entity_poly.entity_id
_entity_poly.type
_entity_poly.pdbx_seq_one_letter_code
_entity_poly.pdbx_strand_id
1 'polypeptide(L)'
;AHILFRTSYHKQVSDWCREHHLQYATEVPSMRHSTQRYSDIVGGDTAHEKLGKPLEWIYDEYIHNYRSNAKAVSSLARQLGKKYAMIESFHSVGWTMTLQDAKWMIDRLGSSGINLYNFHAFYYTIQDITKHDAPPSQFLQNPYWKYYRKLADYVGRMGVMVTNTDADIQIAVLDPVAALWTKLGNPFHGFPYRGESEREQKKCDYLRERWVHICKTLLFNQLDYDHLDAEMLEDAEISDGKIHLGKAAYSVVILPPCHCMESYARNKLEEFTAQGGTVI
;
A
#
# COMPACT_ATOMS: atom_id res chain seq x y z
N ALA A 1 1.89 15.85 -13.44
CA ALA A 1 2.40 16.24 -12.13
C ALA A 1 3.16 15.09 -11.45
N HIS A 2 2.59 13.88 -11.31
CA HIS A 2 3.22 12.77 -10.58
C HIS A 2 4.54 12.28 -11.20
N ILE A 3 4.64 12.22 -12.53
CA ILE A 3 5.89 11.86 -13.22
C ILE A 3 6.99 12.87 -12.87
N LEU A 4 6.68 14.17 -12.94
CA LEU A 4 7.61 15.22 -12.59
C LEU A 4 8.06 15.10 -11.12
N PHE A 5 7.13 14.88 -10.20
CA PHE A 5 7.45 14.69 -8.78
C PHE A 5 8.35 13.47 -8.58
N ARG A 6 8.03 12.35 -9.20
CA ARG A 6 8.81 11.11 -9.13
C ARG A 6 10.23 11.29 -9.68
N THR A 7 10.39 11.97 -10.83
CA THR A 7 11.70 12.13 -11.48
C THR A 7 12.53 13.27 -10.91
N SER A 8 11.89 14.39 -10.53
CA SER A 8 12.59 15.58 -10.06
C SER A 8 12.79 15.62 -8.54
N TYR A 9 12.12 14.75 -7.78
CA TYR A 9 12.28 14.63 -6.33
C TYR A 9 12.76 13.23 -5.95
N HIS A 10 11.91 12.20 -6.08
CA HIS A 10 12.23 10.84 -5.60
C HIS A 10 13.48 10.26 -6.25
N LYS A 11 13.64 10.42 -7.56
CA LYS A 11 14.83 9.94 -8.27
C LYS A 11 16.11 10.61 -7.77
N GLN A 12 16.10 11.93 -7.61
CA GLN A 12 17.27 12.68 -7.14
C GLN A 12 17.69 12.25 -5.74
N VAL A 13 16.71 12.11 -4.82
CA VAL A 13 16.98 11.63 -3.46
C VAL A 13 17.52 10.21 -3.49
N SER A 14 16.93 9.33 -4.30
CA SER A 14 17.41 7.95 -4.45
C SER A 14 18.84 7.89 -4.99
N ASP A 15 19.15 8.66 -6.01
CA ASP A 15 20.49 8.71 -6.60
C ASP A 15 21.51 9.21 -5.58
N TRP A 16 21.19 10.28 -4.84
CA TRP A 16 22.04 10.80 -3.77
C TRP A 16 22.25 9.76 -2.64
N CYS A 17 21.19 9.09 -2.19
CA CYS A 17 21.29 8.03 -1.18
C CYS A 17 22.23 6.92 -1.64
N ARG A 18 22.11 6.49 -2.90
CA ARG A 18 22.96 5.44 -3.48
C ARG A 18 24.43 5.84 -3.53
N GLU A 19 24.72 7.09 -3.92
CA GLU A 19 26.08 7.64 -3.93
C GLU A 19 26.71 7.67 -2.53
N HIS A 20 25.87 7.80 -1.48
CA HIS A 20 26.32 7.84 -0.09
C HIS A 20 26.14 6.50 0.65
N HIS A 21 25.89 5.40 -0.07
CA HIS A 21 25.68 4.06 0.49
C HIS A 21 24.52 3.97 1.49
N LEU A 22 23.48 4.76 1.27
CA LEU A 22 22.24 4.76 2.04
C LEU A 22 21.10 4.13 1.23
N GLN A 23 20.12 3.58 1.93
CA GLN A 23 18.87 3.14 1.33
C GLN A 23 17.82 4.25 1.44
N TYR A 24 17.11 4.49 0.34
CA TYR A 24 16.00 5.44 0.32
C TYR A 24 14.70 4.72 0.65
N ALA A 25 14.10 5.06 1.78
CA ALA A 25 12.78 4.57 2.19
C ALA A 25 11.73 5.67 2.00
N THR A 26 10.56 5.29 1.52
CA THR A 26 9.41 6.19 1.42
C THR A 26 8.22 5.61 2.18
N GLU A 27 7.47 6.48 2.83
CA GLU A 27 6.35 6.10 3.69
C GLU A 27 5.01 6.32 2.97
N VAL A 28 4.84 7.48 2.36
CA VAL A 28 3.54 7.88 1.79
C VAL A 28 3.63 8.02 0.27
N PRO A 29 2.94 7.16 -0.49
CA PRO A 29 2.73 7.41 -1.91
C PRO A 29 1.71 8.53 -2.07
N SER A 30 2.17 9.71 -2.46
CA SER A 30 1.33 10.90 -2.47
C SER A 30 0.28 10.93 -3.58
N MET A 31 0.46 10.17 -4.67
CA MET A 31 -0.43 10.24 -5.84
C MET A 31 -0.87 8.87 -6.35
N ARG A 32 0.06 7.93 -6.51
CA ARG A 32 -0.17 6.55 -6.93
C ARG A 32 1.02 5.68 -6.52
N HIS A 33 0.86 4.38 -6.48
CA HIS A 33 1.90 3.46 -5.98
C HIS A 33 3.21 3.57 -6.76
N SER A 34 3.16 3.67 -8.08
CA SER A 34 4.34 3.81 -8.94
C SER A 34 5.18 5.07 -8.65
N THR A 35 4.69 6.02 -7.84
CA THR A 35 5.48 7.16 -7.36
C THR A 35 6.73 6.68 -6.61
N GLN A 36 6.66 5.55 -5.91
CA GLN A 36 7.75 4.97 -5.12
C GLN A 36 8.72 4.08 -5.91
N ARG A 37 8.65 4.01 -7.23
CA ARG A 37 9.49 3.08 -8.02
C ARG A 37 11.01 3.28 -7.84
N TYR A 38 11.45 4.45 -7.41
CA TYR A 38 12.85 4.74 -7.11
C TYR A 38 13.25 4.47 -5.65
N SER A 39 12.32 4.07 -4.80
CA SER A 39 12.60 3.74 -3.40
C SER A 39 13.27 2.38 -3.29
N ASP A 40 14.27 2.26 -2.42
CA ASP A 40 14.85 0.97 -2.07
C ASP A 40 13.93 0.18 -1.13
N ILE A 41 13.21 0.91 -0.27
CA ILE A 41 12.18 0.39 0.62
C ILE A 41 10.90 1.15 0.33
N VAL A 42 9.92 0.45 -0.22
CA VAL A 42 8.58 1.00 -0.44
C VAL A 42 7.77 0.93 0.84
N GLY A 43 6.95 1.93 1.10
CA GLY A 43 6.23 1.99 2.36
C GLY A 43 4.88 2.71 2.28
N GLY A 44 4.19 2.66 3.39
CA GLY A 44 2.93 3.34 3.65
C GLY A 44 2.76 3.59 5.14
N ASP A 45 1.60 4.12 5.51
CA ASP A 45 1.24 4.46 6.87
C ASP A 45 -0.17 3.96 7.18
N THR A 46 -0.38 3.34 8.33
CA THR A 46 -1.71 2.86 8.74
C THR A 46 -2.71 4.00 9.01
N ALA A 47 -2.28 5.23 8.97
CA ALA A 47 -3.00 6.48 9.15
C ALA A 47 -4.30 6.39 9.97
N HIS A 48 -4.25 6.77 11.22
CA HIS A 48 -5.41 6.85 12.10
C HIS A 48 -6.18 5.54 12.27
N GLU A 49 -5.47 4.40 12.30
CA GLU A 49 -6.09 3.09 12.56
C GLU A 49 -6.94 3.13 13.82
N LYS A 50 -8.16 2.59 13.74
CA LYS A 50 -9.13 2.63 14.82
C LYS A 50 -9.24 1.28 15.51
N LEU A 51 -9.01 1.27 16.81
CA LEU A 51 -9.20 0.08 17.64
C LEU A 51 -10.67 -0.40 17.61
N GLY A 52 -10.85 -1.71 17.65
CA GLY A 52 -12.17 -2.32 17.74
C GLY A 52 -13.02 -2.25 16.48
N LYS A 53 -12.48 -1.80 15.35
CA LYS A 53 -13.18 -1.86 14.07
C LYS A 53 -13.05 -3.24 13.43
N PRO A 54 -14.12 -3.78 12.81
CA PRO A 54 -14.06 -5.05 12.11
C PRO A 54 -13.24 -4.94 10.81
N LEU A 55 -12.77 -6.08 10.30
CA LEU A 55 -11.97 -6.13 9.06
C LEU A 55 -12.69 -5.50 7.86
N GLU A 56 -14.01 -5.66 7.75
CA GLU A 56 -14.80 -5.02 6.69
C GLU A 56 -14.59 -3.51 6.67
N TRP A 57 -14.71 -2.88 7.85
CA TRP A 57 -14.51 -1.44 7.96
C TRP A 57 -13.10 -1.02 7.57
N ILE A 58 -12.09 -1.78 8.02
CA ILE A 58 -10.68 -1.50 7.71
C ILE A 58 -10.43 -1.58 6.20
N TYR A 59 -10.96 -2.59 5.54
CA TYR A 59 -10.80 -2.74 4.10
C TYR A 59 -11.60 -1.69 3.31
N ASP A 60 -12.79 -1.30 3.75
CA ASP A 60 -13.57 -0.23 3.13
C ASP A 60 -12.82 1.11 3.18
N GLU A 61 -12.12 1.40 4.27
CA GLU A 61 -11.37 2.64 4.44
C GLU A 61 -10.01 2.62 3.73
N TYR A 62 -9.31 1.47 3.70
CA TYR A 62 -7.90 1.46 3.33
C TYR A 62 -7.59 0.91 1.95
N ILE A 63 -8.42 0.05 1.36
CA ILE A 63 -8.12 -0.52 0.02
C ILE A 63 -7.96 0.59 -1.04
N HIS A 64 -8.81 1.60 -1.02
CA HIS A 64 -8.77 2.71 -1.97
C HIS A 64 -7.83 3.85 -1.57
N ASN A 65 -7.18 3.76 -0.42
CA ASN A 65 -6.28 4.78 0.11
C ASN A 65 -4.83 4.32 0.00
N TYR A 66 -4.12 4.82 -0.99
CA TYR A 66 -2.72 4.45 -1.23
C TYR A 66 -1.80 4.66 -0.03
N ARG A 67 -2.09 5.63 0.83
CA ARG A 67 -1.33 5.86 2.05
C ARG A 67 -1.42 4.66 3.00
N SER A 68 -2.61 4.08 3.14
CA SER A 68 -2.93 3.11 4.20
C SER A 68 -3.13 1.69 3.70
N ASN A 69 -3.00 1.47 2.39
CA ASN A 69 -3.20 0.16 1.80
C ASN A 69 -1.93 -0.68 1.89
N ALA A 70 -1.82 -1.47 2.95
CA ALA A 70 -0.69 -2.37 3.18
C ALA A 70 -0.50 -3.38 2.03
N LYS A 71 -1.61 -3.90 1.47
CA LYS A 71 -1.55 -4.85 0.36
C LYS A 71 -0.93 -4.23 -0.90
N ALA A 72 -1.27 -2.97 -1.18
CA ALA A 72 -0.68 -2.28 -2.31
C ALA A 72 0.83 -1.99 -2.12
N VAL A 73 1.26 -1.72 -0.89
CA VAL A 73 2.69 -1.56 -0.56
C VAL A 73 3.46 -2.86 -0.82
N SER A 74 2.96 -4.00 -0.34
CA SER A 74 3.59 -5.30 -0.57
C SER A 74 3.56 -5.72 -2.04
N SER A 75 2.47 -5.42 -2.75
CA SER A 75 2.33 -5.65 -4.20
C SER A 75 3.42 -4.91 -4.98
N LEU A 76 3.59 -3.62 -4.70
CA LEU A 76 4.62 -2.81 -5.35
C LEU A 76 6.03 -3.31 -5.03
N ALA A 77 6.30 -3.70 -3.77
CA ALA A 77 7.59 -4.27 -3.39
C ALA A 77 7.92 -5.53 -4.22
N ARG A 78 6.96 -6.44 -4.40
CA ARG A 78 7.11 -7.64 -5.23
C ARG A 78 7.34 -7.28 -6.70
N GLN A 79 6.53 -6.39 -7.25
CA GLN A 79 6.62 -5.94 -8.66
C GLN A 79 7.94 -5.23 -8.97
N LEU A 80 8.55 -4.56 -8.01
CA LEU A 80 9.86 -3.93 -8.13
C LEU A 80 11.03 -4.84 -7.72
N GLY A 81 10.77 -6.09 -7.31
CA GLY A 81 11.78 -7.02 -6.81
C GLY A 81 12.45 -6.57 -5.51
N LYS A 82 11.81 -5.69 -4.73
CA LYS A 82 12.35 -5.18 -3.46
C LYS A 82 12.23 -6.24 -2.36
N LYS A 83 13.15 -6.15 -1.40
CA LYS A 83 13.18 -7.07 -0.25
C LYS A 83 12.17 -6.68 0.82
N TYR A 84 11.93 -5.39 1.00
CA TYR A 84 11.14 -4.86 2.11
C TYR A 84 9.91 -4.10 1.63
N ALA A 85 8.80 -4.39 2.30
CA ALA A 85 7.56 -3.65 2.28
C ALA A 85 7.33 -3.09 3.70
N MET A 86 7.38 -1.78 3.85
CA MET A 86 7.37 -1.10 5.15
C MET A 86 6.00 -0.48 5.44
N ILE A 87 5.57 -0.54 6.68
CA ILE A 87 4.44 0.26 7.17
C ILE A 87 4.84 1.01 8.43
N GLU A 88 4.57 2.31 8.46
CA GLU A 88 4.48 3.06 9.69
C GLU A 88 3.23 2.60 10.45
N SER A 89 3.43 2.10 11.66
CA SER A 89 2.39 1.42 12.43
C SER A 89 2.07 2.19 13.69
N PHE A 90 0.81 2.12 14.15
CA PHE A 90 0.31 2.65 15.43
C PHE A 90 0.09 4.16 15.48
N HIS A 91 0.29 4.89 14.39
CA HIS A 91 -0.01 6.30 14.31
C HIS A 91 -1.45 6.60 14.72
N SER A 92 -1.64 7.49 15.68
CA SER A 92 -2.96 7.97 16.14
C SER A 92 -3.95 6.88 16.61
N VAL A 93 -3.47 5.69 16.98
CA VAL A 93 -4.33 4.63 17.53
C VAL A 93 -4.92 5.03 18.90
N GLY A 94 -4.18 5.83 19.66
CA GLY A 94 -4.61 6.34 20.97
C GLY A 94 -3.90 5.66 22.14
N TRP A 95 -3.98 6.30 23.30
CA TRP A 95 -3.35 5.82 24.54
C TRP A 95 -3.95 4.53 25.10
N THR A 96 -5.10 4.10 24.59
CA THR A 96 -5.76 2.86 25.03
C THR A 96 -5.23 1.61 24.33
N MET A 97 -4.33 1.76 23.34
CA MET A 97 -3.72 0.62 22.65
C MET A 97 -2.97 -0.29 23.62
N THR A 98 -3.33 -1.57 23.61
CA THR A 98 -2.63 -2.63 24.35
C THR A 98 -1.61 -3.35 23.46
N LEU A 99 -0.73 -4.16 24.07
CA LEU A 99 0.17 -5.03 23.30
C LEU A 99 -0.59 -6.10 22.50
N GLN A 100 -1.79 -6.48 22.93
CA GLN A 100 -2.65 -7.40 22.18
C GLN A 100 -3.20 -6.73 20.92
N ASP A 101 -3.61 -5.46 21.01
CA ASP A 101 -4.04 -4.69 19.85
C ASP A 101 -2.88 -4.50 18.87
N ALA A 102 -1.69 -4.15 19.38
CA ALA A 102 -0.48 -4.03 18.58
C ALA A 102 -0.16 -5.35 17.84
N LYS A 103 -0.22 -6.49 18.54
CA LYS A 103 -0.02 -7.80 17.94
C LYS A 103 -1.03 -8.07 16.82
N TRP A 104 -2.31 -7.80 17.06
CA TRP A 104 -3.36 -8.00 16.06
C TRP A 104 -3.11 -7.17 14.79
N MET A 105 -2.71 -5.90 14.94
CA MET A 105 -2.35 -5.04 13.81
C MET A 105 -1.15 -5.60 13.02
N ILE A 106 -0.11 -6.07 13.72
CA ILE A 106 1.07 -6.69 13.10
C ILE A 106 0.68 -7.96 12.34
N ASP A 107 -0.18 -8.81 12.91
CA ASP A 107 -0.65 -10.04 12.25
C ASP A 107 -1.40 -9.71 10.95
N ARG A 108 -2.29 -8.73 10.98
CA ARG A 108 -3.04 -8.26 9.81
C ARG A 108 -2.10 -7.69 8.74
N LEU A 109 -1.15 -6.86 9.13
CA LEU A 109 -0.17 -6.28 8.20
C LEU A 109 0.74 -7.36 7.61
N GLY A 110 1.21 -8.30 8.43
CA GLY A 110 2.02 -9.44 7.98
C GLY A 110 1.26 -10.34 7.00
N SER A 111 -0.04 -10.59 7.23
CA SER A 111 -0.88 -11.36 6.29
C SER A 111 -1.06 -10.63 4.96
N SER A 112 -0.90 -9.31 4.92
CA SER A 112 -0.88 -8.51 3.70
C SER A 112 0.50 -8.45 3.01
N GLY A 113 1.52 -9.13 3.55
CA GLY A 113 2.87 -9.17 2.99
C GLY A 113 3.83 -8.11 3.53
N ILE A 114 3.46 -7.37 4.58
CA ILE A 114 4.35 -6.41 5.23
C ILE A 114 5.40 -7.15 6.07
N ASN A 115 6.65 -6.77 5.91
CA ASN A 115 7.79 -7.42 6.56
C ASN A 115 8.76 -6.44 7.26
N LEU A 116 8.49 -5.15 7.19
CA LEU A 116 9.24 -4.11 7.89
C LEU A 116 8.26 -3.15 8.56
N TYR A 117 8.47 -2.87 9.84
CA TYR A 117 7.56 -2.08 10.66
C TYR A 117 8.30 -0.90 11.26
N ASN A 118 7.79 0.30 11.05
CA ASN A 118 8.27 1.52 11.68
C ASN A 118 7.21 1.99 12.68
N PHE A 119 7.47 1.84 13.98
CA PHE A 119 6.47 2.16 15.00
C PHE A 119 6.42 3.66 15.25
N HIS A 120 5.28 4.25 15.08
CA HIS A 120 4.97 5.61 15.48
C HIS A 120 4.34 5.61 16.89
N ALA A 121 5.00 6.14 17.96
CA ALA A 121 6.41 6.53 17.91
C ALA A 121 7.03 6.39 19.29
N PHE A 122 8.31 6.69 19.41
CA PHE A 122 9.02 6.67 20.69
C PHE A 122 9.35 8.11 21.09
N TYR A 123 8.41 8.81 21.71
CA TYR A 123 8.58 10.20 22.10
C TYR A 123 9.55 10.34 23.28
N TYR A 124 10.48 11.27 23.17
CA TYR A 124 11.37 11.62 24.27
C TYR A 124 10.59 12.19 25.46
N THR A 125 9.58 13.01 25.17
CA THR A 125 8.69 13.60 26.17
C THR A 125 7.25 13.60 25.68
N ILE A 126 6.29 13.56 26.60
CA ILE A 126 4.85 13.75 26.32
C ILE A 126 4.33 15.02 26.99
N GLN A 127 5.21 16.01 27.19
CA GLN A 127 4.81 17.29 27.77
C GLN A 127 3.95 18.09 26.78
N ASP A 128 3.01 18.83 27.31
CA ASP A 128 2.12 19.75 26.60
C ASP A 128 1.37 19.05 25.43
N ILE A 129 1.42 19.63 24.25
CA ILE A 129 0.72 19.16 23.05
C ILE A 129 1.20 17.78 22.58
N THR A 130 2.45 17.42 22.83
CA THR A 130 3.05 16.14 22.43
C THR A 130 2.23 14.94 22.92
N LYS A 131 1.55 15.06 24.07
CA LYS A 131 0.64 14.02 24.55
C LYS A 131 -0.53 13.73 23.64
N HIS A 132 -0.97 14.71 22.86
CA HIS A 132 -2.14 14.65 21.98
C HIS A 132 -1.78 14.51 20.50
N ASP A 133 -0.50 14.67 20.16
CA ASP A 133 -0.03 14.57 18.79
C ASP A 133 0.23 13.10 18.44
N ALA A 134 -0.69 12.54 17.68
CA ALA A 134 -0.62 11.16 17.15
C ALA A 134 -0.26 10.07 18.19
N PRO A 135 -0.94 9.99 19.35
CA PRO A 135 -0.65 8.98 20.37
C PRO A 135 -0.87 7.55 19.87
N PRO A 136 -0.26 6.54 20.51
CA PRO A 136 0.47 6.61 21.77
C PRO A 136 1.98 6.80 21.59
N SER A 137 2.67 7.29 22.64
CA SER A 137 4.10 7.02 22.76
C SER A 137 4.32 5.57 23.15
N GLN A 138 5.28 4.90 22.48
CA GLN A 138 5.66 3.51 22.77
C GLN A 138 6.84 3.42 23.75
N PHE A 139 7.32 4.57 24.27
CA PHE A 139 8.53 4.68 25.07
C PHE A 139 8.25 4.66 26.59
N LEU A 140 9.13 5.24 27.37
CA LEU A 140 9.11 5.19 28.86
C LEU A 140 7.79 5.61 29.49
N GLN A 141 7.01 6.44 28.80
CA GLN A 141 5.71 6.92 29.27
C GLN A 141 4.59 5.89 29.10
N ASN A 142 4.85 4.84 28.32
CA ASN A 142 3.86 3.79 28.06
C ASN A 142 3.95 2.73 29.19
N PRO A 143 2.82 2.38 29.85
CA PRO A 143 2.83 1.38 30.92
C PRO A 143 3.29 -0.01 30.45
N TYR A 144 3.19 -0.31 29.16
CA TYR A 144 3.65 -1.57 28.57
C TYR A 144 5.14 -1.57 28.20
N TRP A 145 5.88 -0.46 28.35
CA TRP A 145 7.28 -0.35 27.93
C TRP A 145 8.17 -1.50 28.46
N LYS A 146 8.02 -1.88 29.70
CA LYS A 146 8.79 -2.98 30.30
C LYS A 146 8.57 -4.35 29.62
N TYR A 147 7.49 -4.49 28.86
CA TYR A 147 7.16 -5.71 28.12
C TYR A 147 7.41 -5.57 26.61
N TYR A 148 7.82 -4.40 26.14
CA TYR A 148 7.94 -4.09 24.72
C TYR A 148 8.91 -5.03 23.99
N ARG A 149 9.94 -5.53 24.69
CA ARG A 149 10.86 -6.54 24.15
C ARG A 149 10.13 -7.77 23.63
N LYS A 150 9.06 -8.22 24.28
CA LYS A 150 8.28 -9.37 23.83
C LYS A 150 7.56 -9.11 22.51
N LEU A 151 7.02 -7.89 22.33
CA LEU A 151 6.42 -7.49 21.05
C LEU A 151 7.51 -7.39 19.96
N ALA A 152 8.65 -6.77 20.26
CA ALA A 152 9.75 -6.62 19.31
C ALA A 152 10.29 -7.99 18.84
N ASP A 153 10.47 -8.95 19.74
CA ASP A 153 10.90 -10.30 19.41
C ASP A 153 9.84 -11.05 18.55
N TYR A 154 8.56 -10.80 18.82
CA TYR A 154 7.47 -11.33 18.01
C TYR A 154 7.49 -10.75 16.59
N VAL A 155 7.57 -9.44 16.45
CA VAL A 155 7.64 -8.73 15.17
C VAL A 155 8.86 -9.16 14.37
N GLY A 156 10.01 -9.33 15.04
CA GLY A 156 11.23 -9.84 14.40
C GLY A 156 11.03 -11.25 13.79
N ARG A 157 10.36 -12.16 14.49
CA ARG A 157 10.03 -13.49 13.95
C ARG A 157 9.06 -13.43 12.77
N MET A 158 8.03 -12.59 12.86
CA MET A 158 7.11 -12.36 11.74
C MET A 158 7.83 -11.79 10.51
N GLY A 159 8.68 -10.80 10.71
CA GLY A 159 9.49 -10.21 9.65
C GLY A 159 10.40 -11.23 8.96
N VAL A 160 11.07 -12.10 9.73
CA VAL A 160 11.90 -13.19 9.16
C VAL A 160 11.07 -14.15 8.34
N MET A 161 9.91 -14.55 8.82
CA MET A 161 9.02 -15.47 8.11
C MET A 161 8.57 -14.88 6.77
N VAL A 162 8.05 -13.66 6.77
CA VAL A 162 7.51 -13.02 5.55
C VAL A 162 8.64 -12.63 4.57
N THR A 163 9.81 -12.21 5.06
CA THR A 163 10.93 -11.78 4.19
C THR A 163 11.59 -12.94 3.44
N ASN A 164 11.60 -14.13 4.02
CA ASN A 164 12.28 -15.30 3.45
C ASN A 164 11.34 -16.21 2.67
N THR A 165 10.12 -15.81 2.42
CA THR A 165 9.14 -16.53 1.62
C THR A 165 8.69 -15.68 0.43
N ASP A 166 8.41 -16.34 -0.68
CA ASP A 166 7.76 -15.70 -1.82
C ASP A 166 6.26 -16.04 -1.80
N ALA A 167 5.42 -15.04 -1.96
CA ALA A 167 3.97 -15.24 -2.02
C ALA A 167 3.58 -15.82 -3.38
N ASP A 168 2.79 -16.89 -3.40
CA ASP A 168 2.20 -17.45 -4.61
C ASP A 168 0.90 -16.71 -4.94
N ILE A 169 1.03 -15.60 -5.65
CA ILE A 169 -0.10 -14.73 -6.04
C ILE A 169 -0.14 -14.65 -7.55
N GLN A 170 -1.24 -15.16 -8.13
CA GLN A 170 -1.44 -15.24 -9.58
C GLN A 170 -2.48 -14.24 -10.08
N ILE A 171 -3.17 -13.54 -9.18
CA ILE A 171 -4.22 -12.57 -9.50
C ILE A 171 -3.67 -11.15 -9.28
N ALA A 172 -3.84 -10.29 -10.27
CA ALA A 172 -3.67 -8.85 -10.11
C ALA A 172 -5.01 -8.12 -10.26
N VAL A 173 -5.26 -7.12 -9.42
CA VAL A 173 -6.38 -6.19 -9.58
C VAL A 173 -5.83 -4.86 -10.05
N LEU A 174 -6.24 -4.42 -11.25
CA LEU A 174 -5.78 -3.15 -11.80
C LEU A 174 -6.38 -1.98 -11.02
N ASP A 175 -5.53 -1.07 -10.57
CA ASP A 175 -5.98 0.13 -9.89
C ASP A 175 -6.61 1.12 -10.90
N PRO A 176 -7.86 1.58 -10.70
CA PRO A 176 -8.56 2.42 -11.68
C PRO A 176 -8.12 3.89 -11.61
N VAL A 177 -6.81 4.16 -11.50
CA VAL A 177 -6.23 5.49 -11.26
C VAL A 177 -6.59 6.48 -12.35
N ALA A 178 -6.43 6.10 -13.62
CA ALA A 178 -6.74 6.99 -14.74
C ALA A 178 -8.23 7.41 -14.72
N ALA A 179 -9.13 6.45 -14.49
CA ALA A 179 -10.56 6.73 -14.42
C ALA A 179 -10.93 7.65 -13.24
N LEU A 180 -10.31 7.45 -12.08
CA LEU A 180 -10.48 8.32 -10.91
C LEU A 180 -9.92 9.73 -11.19
N TRP A 181 -8.74 9.83 -11.76
CA TRP A 181 -8.08 11.12 -12.02
C TRP A 181 -8.81 11.99 -13.04
N THR A 182 -9.54 11.43 -13.99
CA THR A 182 -10.38 12.21 -14.90
C THR A 182 -11.56 12.89 -14.21
N LYS A 183 -11.85 12.55 -12.96
CA LYS A 183 -12.94 13.12 -12.15
C LYS A 183 -12.43 13.91 -10.95
N LEU A 184 -11.11 13.98 -10.76
CA LEU A 184 -10.53 14.82 -9.73
C LEU A 184 -10.74 16.29 -10.07
N GLY A 185 -11.33 17.01 -9.14
CA GLY A 185 -11.23 18.44 -9.04
C GLY A 185 -9.83 18.88 -8.62
N ASN A 186 -9.73 19.82 -7.72
CA ASN A 186 -8.45 20.23 -7.17
C ASN A 186 -7.81 19.07 -6.38
N PRO A 187 -6.66 18.50 -6.83
CA PRO A 187 -6.02 17.38 -6.15
C PRO A 187 -5.50 17.72 -4.74
N PHE A 188 -5.47 19.00 -4.38
CA PHE A 188 -5.09 19.46 -3.05
C PHE A 188 -6.26 19.55 -2.05
N HIS A 189 -7.50 19.39 -2.51
CA HIS A 189 -8.70 19.45 -1.67
C HIS A 189 -9.18 18.09 -1.18
N GLY A 190 -8.29 17.26 -0.75
CA GLY A 190 -8.64 16.09 0.02
C GLY A 190 -8.15 14.77 -0.54
N PHE A 191 -7.57 14.02 0.32
CA PHE A 191 -7.47 12.59 0.26
C PHE A 191 -8.78 12.00 0.77
N PRO A 192 -9.31 11.00 0.11
CA PRO A 192 -9.03 10.48 -1.23
C PRO A 192 -10.00 11.05 -2.27
N TYR A 193 -9.56 11.16 -3.50
CA TYR A 193 -10.30 11.41 -4.74
C TYR A 193 -11.69 12.04 -4.59
N ARG A 194 -11.78 13.37 -4.56
CA ARG A 194 -13.05 14.10 -4.57
C ARG A 194 -13.31 14.72 -5.94
N GLY A 195 -14.49 14.46 -6.51
CA GLY A 195 -14.96 15.13 -7.70
C GLY A 195 -15.22 16.63 -7.47
N GLU A 196 -15.15 17.45 -8.51
CA GLU A 196 -15.45 18.89 -8.44
C GLU A 196 -16.92 19.19 -8.20
N SER A 197 -17.79 18.31 -8.69
CA SER A 197 -19.24 18.43 -8.57
C SER A 197 -19.81 17.20 -7.89
N GLU A 198 -21.03 17.32 -7.37
CA GLU A 198 -21.77 16.19 -6.77
C GLU A 198 -21.92 15.01 -7.76
N ARG A 199 -22.09 15.33 -9.05
CA ARG A 199 -22.19 14.30 -10.10
C ARG A 199 -20.87 13.55 -10.28
N GLU A 200 -19.75 14.25 -10.24
CA GLU A 200 -18.42 13.62 -10.36
C GLU A 200 -18.04 12.89 -9.10
N GLN A 201 -18.39 13.40 -7.94
CA GLN A 201 -18.22 12.72 -6.67
C GLN A 201 -18.95 11.36 -6.68
N LYS A 202 -20.21 11.30 -7.11
CA LYS A 202 -20.96 10.04 -7.23
C LYS A 202 -20.29 9.03 -8.18
N LYS A 203 -19.63 9.51 -9.25
CA LYS A 203 -18.85 8.63 -10.14
C LYS A 203 -17.58 8.11 -9.49
N CYS A 204 -16.85 8.97 -8.76
CA CYS A 204 -15.68 8.54 -8.00
C CYS A 204 -16.07 7.52 -6.93
N ASP A 205 -17.15 7.76 -6.21
CA ASP A 205 -17.66 6.85 -5.18
C ASP A 205 -18.03 5.49 -5.79
N TYR A 206 -18.74 5.47 -6.90
CA TYR A 206 -19.08 4.23 -7.61
C TYR A 206 -17.82 3.44 -8.01
N LEU A 207 -16.82 4.10 -8.61
CA LEU A 207 -15.57 3.43 -9.02
C LEU A 207 -14.83 2.85 -7.81
N ARG A 208 -14.72 3.63 -6.72
CA ARG A 208 -14.08 3.17 -5.48
C ARG A 208 -14.81 1.99 -4.85
N GLU A 209 -16.13 2.09 -4.72
CA GLU A 209 -16.95 1.03 -4.14
C GLU A 209 -16.83 -0.29 -4.91
N ARG A 210 -16.83 -0.23 -6.25
CA ARG A 210 -16.64 -1.45 -7.08
C ARG A 210 -15.25 -2.02 -6.94
N TRP A 211 -14.23 -1.18 -6.96
CA TRP A 211 -12.85 -1.61 -6.75
C TRP A 211 -12.66 -2.26 -5.37
N VAL A 212 -13.08 -1.58 -4.30
CA VAL A 212 -13.04 -2.10 -2.93
C VAL A 212 -13.82 -3.42 -2.82
N HIS A 213 -15.02 -3.49 -3.43
CA HIS A 213 -15.83 -4.70 -3.42
C HIS A 213 -15.10 -5.90 -4.04
N ILE A 214 -14.46 -5.73 -5.19
CA ILE A 214 -13.66 -6.78 -5.83
C ILE A 214 -12.54 -7.25 -4.90
N CYS A 215 -11.75 -6.32 -4.38
CA CYS A 215 -10.65 -6.64 -3.48
C CYS A 215 -11.11 -7.37 -2.21
N LYS A 216 -12.18 -6.89 -1.59
CA LYS A 216 -12.78 -7.55 -0.41
C LYS A 216 -13.30 -8.94 -0.75
N THR A 217 -13.98 -9.11 -1.88
CA THR A 217 -14.50 -10.40 -2.33
C THR A 217 -13.38 -11.42 -2.46
N LEU A 218 -12.25 -11.04 -3.05
CA LEU A 218 -11.08 -11.90 -3.15
C LEU A 218 -10.57 -12.29 -1.75
N LEU A 219 -10.29 -11.31 -0.88
CA LEU A 219 -9.74 -11.55 0.46
C LEU A 219 -10.66 -12.42 1.32
N PHE A 220 -11.96 -12.16 1.36
CA PHE A 220 -12.91 -12.94 2.15
C PHE A 220 -13.18 -14.35 1.61
N ASN A 221 -12.82 -14.61 0.34
CA ASN A 221 -12.82 -15.95 -0.23
C ASN A 221 -11.42 -16.60 -0.24
N GLN A 222 -10.45 -16.03 0.48
CA GLN A 222 -9.09 -16.56 0.61
C GLN A 222 -8.34 -16.66 -0.75
N LEU A 223 -8.69 -15.79 -1.68
CA LEU A 223 -8.00 -15.60 -2.95
C LEU A 223 -7.07 -14.40 -2.83
N ASP A 224 -5.80 -14.67 -2.65
CA ASP A 224 -4.81 -13.59 -2.55
C ASP A 224 -4.60 -12.91 -3.91
N TYR A 225 -4.32 -11.62 -3.89
CA TYR A 225 -4.12 -10.81 -5.09
C TYR A 225 -3.09 -9.72 -4.83
N ASP A 226 -2.55 -9.15 -5.88
CA ASP A 226 -1.77 -7.93 -5.82
C ASP A 226 -2.53 -6.76 -6.46
N HIS A 227 -2.34 -5.57 -5.94
CA HIS A 227 -2.67 -4.34 -6.64
C HIS A 227 -1.70 -4.14 -7.81
N LEU A 228 -2.22 -3.72 -8.95
CA LEU A 228 -1.43 -3.43 -10.15
C LEU A 228 -1.67 -1.99 -10.60
N ASP A 229 -0.65 -1.15 -10.41
CA ASP A 229 -0.65 0.18 -11.00
C ASP A 229 -0.38 0.07 -12.50
N ALA A 230 -1.24 0.67 -13.33
CA ALA A 230 -1.12 0.61 -14.78
C ALA A 230 0.27 1.01 -15.31
N GLU A 231 0.96 1.95 -14.65
CA GLU A 231 2.33 2.33 -15.04
C GLU A 231 3.36 1.20 -14.88
N MET A 232 3.10 0.22 -14.02
CA MET A 232 4.00 -0.92 -13.88
C MET A 232 3.97 -1.82 -15.11
N LEU A 233 2.89 -1.79 -15.90
CA LEU A 233 2.78 -2.55 -17.14
C LEU A 233 3.77 -2.09 -18.24
N GLU A 234 4.30 -0.86 -18.15
CA GLU A 234 5.35 -0.40 -19.08
C GLU A 234 6.62 -1.28 -19.00
N ASP A 235 6.94 -1.75 -17.79
CA ASP A 235 8.13 -2.57 -17.51
C ASP A 235 7.81 -4.08 -17.55
N ALA A 236 6.56 -4.46 -17.82
CA ALA A 236 6.13 -5.84 -17.78
C ALA A 236 6.62 -6.65 -18.99
N GLU A 237 7.12 -7.84 -18.70
CA GLU A 237 7.34 -8.87 -19.71
C GLU A 237 6.12 -9.80 -19.76
N ILE A 238 5.65 -10.10 -20.98
CA ILE A 238 4.55 -11.03 -21.21
C ILE A 238 5.13 -12.31 -21.79
N SER A 239 4.99 -13.42 -21.09
CA SER A 239 5.41 -14.73 -21.56
C SER A 239 4.61 -15.85 -20.87
N ASP A 240 4.42 -16.96 -21.56
CA ASP A 240 3.73 -18.16 -21.04
C ASP A 240 2.34 -17.86 -20.44
N GLY A 241 1.59 -16.91 -21.03
CA GLY A 241 0.29 -16.50 -20.53
C GLY A 241 0.32 -15.76 -19.21
N LYS A 242 1.46 -15.14 -18.87
CA LYS A 242 1.65 -14.41 -17.61
C LYS A 242 2.24 -13.02 -17.84
N ILE A 243 1.92 -12.11 -16.91
CA ILE A 243 2.57 -10.82 -16.74
C ILE A 243 3.65 -10.96 -15.69
N HIS A 244 4.90 -10.78 -16.08
CA HIS A 244 6.05 -10.84 -15.19
C HIS A 244 6.52 -9.44 -14.80
N LEU A 245 6.62 -9.18 -13.49
CA LEU A 245 7.09 -7.92 -12.89
C LEU A 245 7.90 -8.24 -11.64
N GLY A 246 9.21 -8.05 -11.69
CA GLY A 246 10.11 -8.35 -10.58
C GLY A 246 9.96 -9.79 -10.09
N LYS A 247 9.37 -9.98 -8.90
CA LYS A 247 9.07 -11.31 -8.33
C LYS A 247 7.63 -11.78 -8.58
N ALA A 248 6.80 -10.95 -9.19
CA ALA A 248 5.39 -11.25 -9.44
C ALA A 248 5.20 -11.88 -10.81
N ALA A 249 4.23 -12.84 -10.91
CA ALA A 249 3.84 -13.47 -12.16
C ALA A 249 2.31 -13.72 -12.15
N TYR A 250 1.57 -12.91 -12.91
CA TYR A 250 0.11 -12.93 -12.90
C TYR A 250 -0.44 -13.66 -14.11
N SER A 251 -1.30 -14.65 -13.91
CA SER A 251 -2.07 -15.33 -14.96
C SER A 251 -3.49 -14.76 -15.13
N VAL A 252 -3.96 -13.98 -14.14
CA VAL A 252 -5.27 -13.35 -14.14
C VAL A 252 -5.15 -11.87 -13.78
N VAL A 253 -5.75 -11.00 -14.58
CA VAL A 253 -5.92 -9.58 -14.26
C VAL A 253 -7.41 -9.25 -14.18
N ILE A 254 -7.81 -8.69 -13.04
CA ILE A 254 -9.19 -8.23 -12.84
C ILE A 254 -9.23 -6.72 -13.03
N LEU A 255 -10.12 -6.27 -13.91
CA LEU A 255 -10.35 -4.86 -14.21
C LEU A 255 -11.59 -4.36 -13.45
N PRO A 256 -11.43 -3.53 -12.42
CA PRO A 256 -12.59 -2.82 -11.86
C PRO A 256 -13.29 -2.01 -12.97
N PRO A 257 -14.59 -1.74 -12.84
CA PRO A 257 -15.28 -0.89 -13.79
C PRO A 257 -14.51 0.43 -13.97
N CYS A 258 -14.09 0.70 -15.19
CA CYS A 258 -13.40 1.93 -15.54
C CYS A 258 -13.85 2.40 -16.93
N HIS A 259 -13.92 3.71 -17.14
CA HIS A 259 -14.32 4.30 -18.41
C HIS A 259 -13.12 4.73 -19.27
N CYS A 260 -11.92 4.68 -18.71
CA CYS A 260 -10.66 4.93 -19.41
C CYS A 260 -9.49 4.27 -18.65
N MET A 261 -8.45 3.96 -19.40
CA MET A 261 -7.13 3.56 -18.90
C MET A 261 -6.05 4.11 -19.84
N GLU A 262 -4.82 4.05 -19.42
CA GLU A 262 -3.67 4.42 -20.22
C GLU A 262 -3.53 3.50 -21.45
N SER A 263 -3.19 4.06 -22.61
CA SER A 263 -3.10 3.29 -23.87
C SER A 263 -2.05 2.19 -23.83
N TYR A 264 -0.90 2.45 -23.18
CA TYR A 264 0.14 1.43 -23.02
C TYR A 264 -0.34 0.25 -22.15
N ALA A 265 -1.11 0.52 -21.10
CA ALA A 265 -1.67 -0.52 -20.25
C ALA A 265 -2.67 -1.39 -21.01
N ARG A 266 -3.54 -0.76 -21.80
CA ARG A 266 -4.45 -1.47 -22.68
C ARG A 266 -3.71 -2.39 -23.67
N ASN A 267 -2.69 -1.86 -24.35
CA ASN A 267 -1.91 -2.64 -25.31
C ASN A 267 -1.23 -3.84 -24.64
N LYS A 268 -0.69 -3.66 -23.43
CA LYS A 268 -0.10 -4.76 -22.66
C LYS A 268 -1.11 -5.82 -22.25
N LEU A 269 -2.31 -5.43 -21.87
CA LEU A 269 -3.38 -6.37 -21.54
C LEU A 269 -3.89 -7.12 -22.78
N GLU A 270 -3.95 -6.47 -23.96
CA GLU A 270 -4.26 -7.12 -25.23
C GLU A 270 -3.17 -8.14 -25.61
N GLU A 271 -1.88 -7.79 -25.47
CA GLU A 271 -0.74 -8.71 -25.65
C GLU A 271 -0.84 -9.91 -24.69
N PHE A 272 -1.10 -9.66 -23.41
CA PHE A 272 -1.27 -10.68 -22.39
C PHE A 272 -2.39 -11.67 -22.74
N THR A 273 -3.56 -11.15 -23.15
CA THR A 273 -4.69 -11.99 -23.55
C THR A 273 -4.37 -12.81 -24.80
N ALA A 274 -3.68 -12.21 -25.79
CA ALA A 274 -3.27 -12.92 -27.01
C ALA A 274 -2.30 -14.08 -26.74
N GLN A 275 -1.54 -14.02 -25.62
CA GLN A 275 -0.63 -15.07 -25.19
C GLN A 275 -1.25 -16.07 -24.19
N GLY A 276 -2.58 -16.04 -23.99
CA GLY A 276 -3.31 -16.99 -23.15
C GLY A 276 -3.55 -16.55 -21.72
N GLY A 277 -3.19 -15.32 -21.34
CA GLY A 277 -3.54 -14.74 -20.07
C GLY A 277 -5.04 -14.42 -19.96
N THR A 278 -5.55 -14.32 -18.74
CA THR A 278 -6.99 -14.08 -18.48
C THR A 278 -7.22 -12.66 -17.97
N VAL A 279 -8.10 -11.91 -18.64
CA VAL A 279 -8.61 -10.60 -18.18
C VAL A 279 -10.10 -10.73 -17.89
N ILE A 280 -10.51 -10.28 -16.69
CA ILE A 280 -11.90 -10.33 -16.20
C ILE A 280 -12.42 -8.92 -15.98
#